data_db9d404dcc44eec83bb0de9996ee716d
#
_entry.id   db9d404dcc44eec83bb0de9996ee716d
#
_cell.length_a   1.000
_cell.length_b   1.000
_cell.length_c   1.000
_cell.angle_alpha   90.00
_cell.angle_beta   90.00
_cell.angle_gamma   90.00
#
_symmetry.space_group_name_H-M   'P 1'
#
loop_
_entity.id
_entity.type
_entity.pdbx_description
1 polymer ?
#
loop_
_entity_poly.entity_id
_entity_poly.type
_entity_poly.pdbx_seq_one_letter_code
_entity_poly.pdbx_strand_id
1 'polypeptide(L)'
;MVFYQKFEEREAIVVTVVLKGAQVFRRGAFSGGDVSVSFGDRVFCKDIVFPSSLNSSSFTILPGFVDVHVHLREPGFSYKETIRTGTLAAAHGGYTAVCAMPNLNPVPDSMETLQMELDAIQKDAVIRVLPYGAITKGEQGRELADLDAMAPYVAAFSDDGKGVQDRDMMRRAMLEAKRLGKLIVAHCEDNSLLRGGYIHDGAYARGHGHRGICSESEWRPIQRDLELVRETGCGYHVCHISTKESVALIRRAKAEGLNVTCETGPHYLLLDDSRLQEDGRFKMNPPLRDKSDREALLEGLADGTIDMIATDHAPHSAEEKGRGLEKSAMGIVGLETAFPLLYTYLVKPGVISMERLMELLHDAPCRRFNIPTDTGFTVFDLNDSYRVDPADFLSMGKATPFTGWEVQGRCLLTATGEGAVWCDEERLLRGERL
;
A
#
# COMPACT_ATOMS: atom_id res chain seq x y z
N MET A 1 22.40 -38.57 -29.93
CA MET A 1 21.07 -39.09 -29.70
C MET A 1 20.57 -38.36 -28.43
N VAL A 2 19.89 -37.21 -28.61
CA VAL A 2 19.44 -36.37 -27.50
C VAL A 2 17.99 -36.72 -27.28
N PHE A 3 17.69 -37.28 -26.11
CA PHE A 3 16.32 -37.55 -25.68
C PHE A 3 15.66 -36.25 -25.30
N TYR A 4 14.77 -35.72 -26.14
CA TYR A 4 13.75 -34.75 -25.74
C TYR A 4 12.68 -35.51 -24.96
N GLN A 5 12.61 -35.32 -23.63
CA GLN A 5 11.42 -35.63 -22.86
C GLN A 5 10.34 -34.58 -23.23
N LYS A 6 9.30 -35.05 -23.91
CA LYS A 6 8.05 -34.31 -24.04
C LYS A 6 7.48 -34.15 -22.63
N PHE A 7 7.47 -32.92 -22.11
CA PHE A 7 6.53 -32.55 -21.04
C PHE A 7 5.14 -32.56 -21.67
N GLU A 8 4.30 -33.50 -21.27
CA GLU A 8 2.87 -33.46 -21.54
C GLU A 8 2.34 -32.18 -20.85
N GLU A 9 1.84 -31.23 -21.65
CA GLU A 9 1.03 -30.13 -21.19
C GLU A 9 -0.23 -30.75 -20.54
N ARG A 10 -0.27 -30.81 -19.23
CA ARG A 10 -1.54 -31.05 -18.53
C ARG A 10 -2.41 -29.83 -18.82
N GLU A 11 -3.53 -30.00 -19.50
CA GLU A 11 -4.56 -28.96 -19.60
C GLU A 11 -4.91 -28.53 -18.15
N ALA A 12 -4.72 -27.24 -17.88
CA ALA A 12 -5.03 -26.66 -16.58
C ALA A 12 -6.52 -26.87 -16.31
N ILE A 13 -6.86 -27.58 -15.24
CA ILE A 13 -8.26 -27.77 -14.84
C ILE A 13 -8.76 -26.44 -14.26
N VAL A 14 -9.55 -25.70 -15.03
CA VAL A 14 -10.21 -24.48 -14.55
C VAL A 14 -11.59 -24.84 -14.02
N VAL A 15 -11.79 -24.65 -12.75
CA VAL A 15 -13.10 -24.82 -12.11
C VAL A 15 -13.77 -23.45 -11.96
N THR A 16 -14.98 -23.28 -12.48
CA THR A 16 -15.76 -22.07 -12.28
C THR A 16 -16.81 -22.27 -11.20
N VAL A 17 -16.80 -21.39 -10.20
CA VAL A 17 -17.74 -21.38 -9.08
C VAL A 17 -18.62 -20.14 -9.18
N VAL A 18 -19.92 -20.28 -8.98
CA VAL A 18 -20.85 -19.15 -8.94
C VAL A 18 -21.15 -18.77 -7.50
N LEU A 19 -20.79 -17.58 -7.09
CA LEU A 19 -21.18 -16.96 -5.83
C LEU A 19 -22.59 -16.40 -5.96
N LYS A 20 -23.59 -17.07 -5.36
CA LYS A 20 -25.01 -16.73 -5.52
C LYS A 20 -25.52 -15.78 -4.47
N GLY A 21 -26.21 -14.71 -4.88
CA GLY A 21 -26.90 -13.79 -3.98
C GLY A 21 -25.98 -12.86 -3.18
N ALA A 22 -24.71 -12.72 -3.57
CA ALA A 22 -23.78 -11.84 -2.88
C ALA A 22 -24.21 -10.37 -2.98
N GLN A 23 -23.81 -9.55 -2.00
CA GLN A 23 -23.93 -8.10 -2.06
C GLN A 23 -22.76 -7.54 -2.88
N VAL A 24 -23.01 -7.02 -4.06
CA VAL A 24 -21.99 -6.50 -4.97
C VAL A 24 -21.96 -4.98 -4.91
N PHE A 25 -20.81 -4.41 -4.57
CA PHE A 25 -20.60 -2.96 -4.63
C PHE A 25 -20.21 -2.55 -6.04
N ARG A 26 -21.03 -1.71 -6.66
CA ARG A 26 -20.77 -1.14 -7.98
C ARG A 26 -21.28 0.30 -8.06
N ARG A 27 -20.46 1.21 -8.60
CA ARG A 27 -20.82 2.61 -8.84
C ARG A 27 -21.39 3.31 -7.59
N GLY A 28 -20.77 3.09 -6.44
CA GLY A 28 -21.18 3.73 -5.19
C GLY A 28 -22.41 3.12 -4.52
N ALA A 29 -22.89 1.94 -4.94
CA ALA A 29 -24.05 1.29 -4.32
C ALA A 29 -23.91 -0.22 -4.24
N PHE A 30 -24.59 -0.84 -3.27
CA PHE A 30 -24.72 -2.28 -3.16
C PHE A 30 -25.95 -2.79 -3.94
N SER A 31 -25.79 -3.90 -4.62
CA SER A 31 -26.89 -4.64 -5.26
C SER A 31 -26.66 -6.14 -5.11
N GLY A 32 -27.75 -6.91 -4.89
CA GLY A 32 -27.68 -8.37 -4.90
C GLY A 32 -27.36 -8.88 -6.31
N GLY A 33 -26.51 -9.90 -6.41
CA GLY A 33 -26.16 -10.50 -7.70
C GLY A 33 -25.34 -11.77 -7.57
N ASP A 34 -25.25 -12.49 -8.68
CA ASP A 34 -24.41 -13.67 -8.82
C ASP A 34 -23.10 -13.28 -9.52
N VAL A 35 -21.98 -13.81 -9.02
CA VAL A 35 -20.66 -13.56 -9.60
C VAL A 35 -19.94 -14.88 -9.82
N SER A 36 -19.43 -15.06 -11.05
CA SER A 36 -18.64 -16.25 -11.42
C SER A 36 -17.16 -16.01 -11.14
N VAL A 37 -16.49 -16.98 -10.54
CA VAL A 37 -15.05 -16.94 -10.24
C VAL A 37 -14.42 -18.19 -10.83
N SER A 38 -13.33 -18.02 -11.57
CA SER A 38 -12.53 -19.13 -12.11
C SER A 38 -11.36 -19.42 -11.17
N PHE A 39 -11.17 -20.69 -10.87
CA PHE A 39 -10.06 -21.22 -10.08
C PHE A 39 -9.19 -22.05 -11.02
N GLY A 40 -7.97 -21.62 -11.25
CA GLY A 40 -6.97 -22.31 -12.08
C GLY A 40 -5.73 -22.70 -11.27
N ASP A 41 -4.72 -23.22 -11.90
CA ASP A 41 -3.50 -23.74 -11.26
C ASP A 41 -2.67 -22.68 -10.51
N ARG A 42 -2.96 -21.39 -10.73
CA ARG A 42 -2.27 -20.26 -10.04
C ARG A 42 -2.89 -19.85 -8.72
N VAL A 43 -4.01 -20.47 -8.33
CA VAL A 43 -4.68 -20.11 -7.07
C VAL A 43 -3.86 -20.61 -5.90
N PHE A 44 -3.58 -19.74 -4.95
CA PHE A 44 -3.03 -20.15 -3.66
C PHE A 44 -4.17 -20.71 -2.79
N CYS A 45 -4.62 -21.91 -3.15
CA CYS A 45 -5.62 -22.70 -2.45
C CYS A 45 -5.11 -24.14 -2.36
N LYS A 46 -5.40 -24.85 -1.27
CA LYS A 46 -5.09 -26.27 -1.12
C LYS A 46 -6.07 -27.11 -1.95
N ASP A 47 -5.74 -28.34 -2.26
CA ASP A 47 -6.50 -29.29 -3.11
C ASP A 47 -7.95 -29.52 -2.67
N ILE A 48 -8.82 -28.52 -2.82
CA ILE A 48 -10.25 -28.61 -2.46
C ILE A 48 -11.11 -28.67 -3.71
N VAL A 49 -12.09 -29.56 -3.69
CA VAL A 49 -13.15 -29.63 -4.71
C VAL A 49 -14.23 -28.61 -4.35
N PHE A 50 -14.32 -27.54 -5.11
CA PHE A 50 -15.40 -26.55 -4.97
C PHE A 50 -16.67 -27.09 -5.63
N PRO A 51 -17.87 -26.86 -5.01
CA PRO A 51 -19.13 -27.06 -5.71
C PRO A 51 -19.29 -26.05 -6.85
N SER A 52 -20.13 -26.34 -7.83
CA SER A 52 -20.36 -25.43 -8.97
C SER A 52 -20.97 -24.08 -8.58
N SER A 53 -21.54 -23.98 -7.37
CA SER A 53 -22.06 -22.73 -6.82
C SER A 53 -22.02 -22.73 -5.30
N LEU A 54 -21.85 -21.54 -4.70
CA LEU A 54 -21.88 -21.28 -3.26
C LEU A 54 -23.01 -20.31 -2.94
N ASN A 55 -23.74 -20.55 -1.83
CA ASN A 55 -24.63 -19.53 -1.28
C ASN A 55 -23.77 -18.43 -0.62
N SER A 56 -23.84 -17.22 -1.15
CA SER A 56 -22.97 -16.09 -0.78
C SER A 56 -23.78 -14.89 -0.30
N SER A 57 -25.02 -15.10 0.16
CA SER A 57 -25.91 -14.00 0.59
C SER A 57 -25.37 -13.17 1.75
N SER A 58 -24.45 -13.73 2.56
CA SER A 58 -23.71 -13.02 3.61
C SER A 58 -22.42 -12.34 3.14
N PHE A 59 -21.99 -12.61 1.91
CA PHE A 59 -20.73 -12.09 1.38
C PHE A 59 -20.91 -10.74 0.69
N THR A 60 -19.88 -9.93 0.82
CA THR A 60 -19.79 -8.64 0.15
C THR A 60 -18.66 -8.67 -0.88
N ILE A 61 -19.00 -8.37 -2.13
CA ILE A 61 -18.04 -8.28 -3.23
C ILE A 61 -17.72 -6.81 -3.46
N LEU A 62 -16.43 -6.48 -3.35
CA LEU A 62 -15.88 -5.14 -3.51
C LEU A 62 -14.94 -5.13 -4.74
N PRO A 63 -14.70 -3.96 -5.37
CA PRO A 63 -13.63 -3.85 -6.34
C PRO A 63 -12.30 -4.22 -5.67
N GLY A 64 -11.38 -4.83 -6.40
CA GLY A 64 -10.05 -5.16 -5.87
C GLY A 64 -9.30 -3.89 -5.49
N PHE A 65 -8.70 -3.86 -4.30
CA PHE A 65 -8.01 -2.68 -3.80
C PHE A 65 -6.70 -2.43 -4.54
N VAL A 66 -6.26 -1.18 -4.53
CA VAL A 66 -4.99 -0.72 -5.11
C VAL A 66 -4.20 0.00 -4.03
N ASP A 67 -3.00 -0.48 -3.73
CA ASP A 67 -2.08 0.19 -2.82
C ASP A 67 -0.95 0.85 -3.61
N VAL A 68 -0.80 2.15 -3.47
CA VAL A 68 0.20 2.90 -4.24
C VAL A 68 1.52 3.07 -3.51
N HIS A 69 1.68 2.43 -2.33
CA HIS A 69 2.89 2.55 -1.53
C HIS A 69 3.20 1.26 -0.76
N VAL A 70 4.00 0.38 -1.34
CA VAL A 70 4.45 -0.85 -0.69
C VAL A 70 5.93 -1.13 -0.95
N HIS A 71 6.56 -1.88 -0.05
CA HIS A 71 7.96 -2.31 -0.16
C HIS A 71 8.04 -3.82 -0.30
N LEU A 72 8.24 -4.30 -1.51
CA LEU A 72 8.36 -5.74 -1.79
C LEU A 72 9.77 -6.30 -1.58
N ARG A 73 10.76 -5.42 -1.32
CA ARG A 73 12.11 -5.76 -0.86
C ARG A 73 12.94 -6.59 -1.83
N GLU A 74 12.46 -6.97 -2.97
CA GLU A 74 13.16 -7.77 -3.97
C GLU A 74 13.29 -6.98 -5.28
N PRO A 75 14.50 -6.90 -5.85
CA PRO A 75 15.75 -7.58 -5.45
C PRO A 75 16.48 -6.96 -4.24
N GLY A 76 17.39 -7.75 -3.66
CA GLY A 76 18.41 -7.29 -2.72
C GLY A 76 18.09 -7.47 -1.24
N PHE A 77 16.82 -7.51 -0.85
CA PHE A 77 16.38 -7.65 0.55
C PHE A 77 15.36 -8.76 0.75
N SER A 78 15.44 -9.83 -0.05
CA SER A 78 14.48 -10.95 -0.05
C SER A 78 14.37 -11.69 1.29
N TYR A 79 15.29 -11.45 2.22
CA TYR A 79 15.20 -11.95 3.59
C TYR A 79 14.16 -11.20 4.45
N LYS A 80 13.67 -10.04 3.99
CA LYS A 80 12.60 -9.26 4.64
C LYS A 80 11.24 -9.54 4.02
N GLU A 81 11.20 -9.64 2.70
CA GLU A 81 10.03 -9.90 1.88
C GLU A 81 10.46 -10.29 0.47
N THR A 82 9.60 -11.03 -0.26
CA THR A 82 9.78 -11.33 -1.68
C THR A 82 8.58 -10.80 -2.47
N ILE A 83 8.74 -10.65 -3.79
CA ILE A 83 7.61 -10.33 -4.68
C ILE A 83 6.46 -11.31 -4.44
N ARG A 84 6.75 -12.61 -4.34
CA ARG A 84 5.71 -13.63 -4.14
C ARG A 84 4.99 -13.47 -2.81
N THR A 85 5.72 -13.37 -1.70
CA THR A 85 5.10 -13.31 -0.36
C THR A 85 4.38 -11.99 -0.13
N GLY A 86 4.94 -10.87 -0.59
CA GLY A 86 4.29 -9.57 -0.49
C GLY A 86 3.03 -9.46 -1.36
N THR A 87 3.05 -10.03 -2.58
CA THR A 87 1.84 -10.03 -3.43
C THR A 87 0.78 -11.03 -2.95
N LEU A 88 1.15 -12.12 -2.28
CA LEU A 88 0.21 -12.99 -1.58
C LEU A 88 -0.41 -12.29 -0.36
N ALA A 89 0.39 -11.55 0.42
CA ALA A 89 -0.12 -10.75 1.53
C ALA A 89 -1.08 -9.66 1.03
N ALA A 90 -0.77 -9.02 -0.09
CA ALA A 90 -1.67 -8.08 -0.75
C ALA A 90 -2.99 -8.75 -1.16
N ALA A 91 -2.93 -9.90 -1.83
CA ALA A 91 -4.13 -10.66 -2.21
C ALA A 91 -4.96 -11.08 -0.99
N HIS A 92 -4.31 -11.53 0.11
CA HIS A 92 -4.97 -11.83 1.39
C HIS A 92 -5.67 -10.60 1.97
N GLY A 93 -5.12 -9.40 1.77
CA GLY A 93 -5.73 -8.13 2.18
C GLY A 93 -6.81 -7.60 1.25
N GLY A 94 -7.07 -8.26 0.11
CA GLY A 94 -8.08 -7.82 -0.86
C GLY A 94 -7.54 -6.94 -2.00
N TYR A 95 -6.21 -6.79 -2.11
CA TYR A 95 -5.58 -5.99 -3.15
C TYR A 95 -5.38 -6.79 -4.44
N THR A 96 -5.63 -6.14 -5.58
CA THR A 96 -5.43 -6.70 -6.92
C THR A 96 -4.32 -5.99 -7.69
N ALA A 97 -3.86 -4.85 -7.18
CA ALA A 97 -2.71 -4.13 -7.71
C ALA A 97 -1.95 -3.42 -6.59
N VAL A 98 -0.62 -3.32 -6.74
CA VAL A 98 0.24 -2.56 -5.83
C VAL A 98 1.29 -1.81 -6.62
N CYS A 99 1.72 -0.63 -6.12
CA CYS A 99 2.89 0.09 -6.63
C CYS A 99 4.08 -0.12 -5.68
N ALA A 100 5.19 -0.66 -6.21
CA ALA A 100 6.37 -1.03 -5.42
C ALA A 100 7.41 0.09 -5.40
N MET A 101 7.84 0.50 -4.20
CA MET A 101 8.83 1.56 -3.98
C MET A 101 10.24 1.13 -4.39
N PRO A 102 11.09 2.09 -4.89
CA PRO A 102 12.36 1.79 -5.54
C PRO A 102 13.54 1.57 -4.59
N ASN A 103 13.34 1.62 -3.28
CA ASN A 103 14.42 1.48 -2.29
C ASN A 103 14.92 0.02 -2.17
N LEU A 104 15.44 -0.49 -3.28
CA LEU A 104 15.94 -1.85 -3.49
C LEU A 104 17.47 -1.89 -3.58
N ASN A 105 18.04 -3.07 -3.80
CA ASN A 105 19.45 -3.24 -4.05
C ASN A 105 19.69 -4.30 -5.15
N PRO A 106 20.06 -3.87 -6.37
CA PRO A 106 20.32 -2.46 -6.75
C PRO A 106 19.04 -1.61 -6.81
N VAL A 107 19.21 -0.29 -6.65
CA VAL A 107 18.15 0.69 -6.85
C VAL A 107 17.77 0.69 -8.34
N PRO A 108 16.47 0.69 -8.73
CA PRO A 108 16.03 0.78 -10.12
C PRO A 108 16.19 2.22 -10.66
N ASP A 109 17.43 2.61 -10.97
CA ASP A 109 17.82 3.92 -11.46
C ASP A 109 18.24 3.95 -12.94
N SER A 110 18.20 2.78 -13.59
CA SER A 110 18.48 2.53 -15.01
C SER A 110 17.67 1.33 -15.49
N MET A 111 17.58 1.12 -16.81
CA MET A 111 16.91 -0.07 -17.34
C MET A 111 17.59 -1.37 -16.92
N GLU A 112 18.92 -1.37 -16.74
CA GLU A 112 19.66 -2.56 -16.30
C GLU A 112 19.18 -3.02 -14.91
N THR A 113 19.08 -2.08 -13.96
CA THR A 113 18.67 -2.37 -12.57
C THR A 113 17.16 -2.59 -12.45
N LEU A 114 16.34 -1.82 -13.19
CA LEU A 114 14.89 -2.00 -13.24
C LEU A 114 14.51 -3.37 -13.83
N GLN A 115 15.23 -3.86 -14.85
CA GLN A 115 14.93 -5.17 -15.46
C GLN A 115 14.99 -6.31 -14.45
N MET A 116 15.88 -6.24 -13.45
CA MET A 116 15.98 -7.26 -12.41
C MET A 116 14.68 -7.35 -11.58
N GLU A 117 14.07 -6.19 -11.25
CA GLU A 117 12.78 -6.14 -10.56
C GLU A 117 11.63 -6.62 -11.46
N LEU A 118 11.61 -6.19 -12.74
CA LEU A 118 10.60 -6.62 -13.71
C LEU A 118 10.61 -8.13 -13.94
N ASP A 119 11.79 -8.74 -14.01
CA ASP A 119 11.94 -10.20 -14.15
C ASP A 119 11.39 -10.93 -12.92
N ALA A 120 11.66 -10.43 -11.72
CA ALA A 120 11.13 -10.99 -10.49
C ALA A 120 9.59 -10.83 -10.41
N ILE A 121 9.06 -9.67 -10.80
CA ILE A 121 7.61 -9.42 -10.89
C ILE A 121 6.96 -10.41 -11.87
N GLN A 122 7.50 -10.54 -13.07
CA GLN A 122 6.95 -11.44 -14.10
C GLN A 122 6.93 -12.89 -13.63
N LYS A 123 7.94 -13.31 -12.88
CA LYS A 123 8.08 -14.69 -12.42
C LYS A 123 7.19 -15.02 -11.23
N ASP A 124 7.12 -14.14 -10.23
CA ASP A 124 6.69 -14.48 -8.89
C ASP A 124 5.43 -13.71 -8.41
N ALA A 125 5.03 -12.62 -9.08
CA ALA A 125 3.86 -11.84 -8.66
C ALA A 125 2.55 -12.60 -8.91
N VAL A 126 1.64 -12.58 -7.94
CA VAL A 126 0.29 -13.19 -8.04
C VAL A 126 -0.79 -12.16 -8.36
N ILE A 127 -0.51 -10.88 -8.15
CA ILE A 127 -1.35 -9.74 -8.53
C ILE A 127 -0.53 -8.77 -9.37
N ARG A 128 -1.16 -7.72 -9.88
CA ARG A 128 -0.45 -6.69 -10.64
C ARG A 128 0.51 -5.91 -9.75
N VAL A 129 1.76 -5.83 -10.15
CA VAL A 129 2.80 -4.98 -9.53
C VAL A 129 3.27 -3.94 -10.53
N LEU A 130 3.26 -2.68 -10.13
CA LEU A 130 3.75 -1.55 -10.91
C LEU A 130 4.95 -0.97 -10.15
N PRO A 131 6.19 -1.15 -10.62
CA PRO A 131 7.36 -0.58 -9.95
C PRO A 131 7.42 0.94 -10.09
N TYR A 132 8.08 1.60 -9.14
CA TYR A 132 8.57 2.96 -9.30
C TYR A 132 10.03 2.93 -9.77
N GLY A 133 10.42 3.88 -10.63
CA GLY A 133 11.81 4.18 -10.89
C GLY A 133 12.35 5.18 -9.88
N ALA A 134 13.64 5.11 -9.56
CA ALA A 134 14.27 6.14 -8.75
C ALA A 134 14.30 7.50 -9.48
N ILE A 135 14.18 8.60 -8.72
CA ILE A 135 14.36 9.96 -9.23
C ILE A 135 15.84 10.21 -9.50
N THR A 136 16.70 9.80 -8.57
CA THR A 136 18.14 10.05 -8.63
C THR A 136 18.92 8.73 -8.57
N LYS A 137 20.12 8.74 -9.16
CA LYS A 137 21.02 7.58 -9.15
C LYS A 137 21.32 7.13 -7.74
N GLY A 138 21.03 5.85 -7.45
CA GLY A 138 21.16 5.24 -6.14
C GLY A 138 20.37 5.95 -5.05
N GLU A 139 19.35 6.77 -5.41
CA GLU A 139 18.59 7.64 -4.48
C GLU A 139 19.50 8.55 -3.65
N GLN A 140 20.55 9.10 -4.27
CA GLN A 140 21.55 9.93 -3.57
C GLN A 140 21.28 11.44 -3.68
N GLY A 141 20.27 11.87 -4.45
CA GLY A 141 19.92 13.29 -4.62
C GLY A 141 20.94 14.13 -5.39
N ARG A 142 21.90 13.51 -6.13
CA ARG A 142 23.03 14.21 -6.78
C ARG A 142 22.93 14.28 -8.29
N GLU A 143 22.42 13.23 -8.92
CA GLU A 143 22.30 13.07 -10.37
C GLU A 143 20.97 12.38 -10.68
N LEU A 144 20.26 12.84 -11.72
CA LEU A 144 19.03 12.18 -12.16
C LEU A 144 19.33 10.75 -12.64
N ALA A 145 18.43 9.84 -12.31
CA ALA A 145 18.39 8.50 -12.88
C ALA A 145 18.05 8.56 -14.37
N ASP A 146 18.08 7.42 -15.07
CA ASP A 146 17.70 7.34 -16.48
C ASP A 146 16.16 7.31 -16.63
N LEU A 147 15.54 8.47 -16.36
CA LEU A 147 14.07 8.59 -16.34
C LEU A 147 13.46 8.29 -17.71
N ASP A 148 14.11 8.70 -18.81
CA ASP A 148 13.64 8.45 -20.17
C ASP A 148 13.49 6.98 -20.48
N ALA A 149 14.53 6.21 -20.22
CA ALA A 149 14.54 4.77 -20.52
C ALA A 149 13.53 4.01 -19.63
N MET A 150 13.39 4.39 -18.36
CA MET A 150 12.50 3.72 -17.41
C MET A 150 11.02 4.11 -17.54
N ALA A 151 10.71 5.30 -18.04
CA ALA A 151 9.34 5.83 -18.07
C ALA A 151 8.26 4.87 -18.64
N PRO A 152 8.50 4.10 -19.70
CA PRO A 152 7.49 3.16 -20.22
C PRO A 152 7.11 2.03 -19.26
N TYR A 153 7.96 1.71 -18.30
CA TYR A 153 7.90 0.51 -17.48
C TYR A 153 7.52 0.76 -16.03
N VAL A 154 7.53 2.03 -15.58
CA VAL A 154 7.27 2.41 -14.19
C VAL A 154 5.95 3.17 -14.03
N ALA A 155 5.33 3.06 -12.85
CA ALA A 155 4.15 3.83 -12.51
C ALA A 155 4.45 5.33 -12.42
N ALA A 156 5.53 5.69 -11.71
CA ALA A 156 6.01 7.05 -11.48
C ALA A 156 7.48 7.00 -11.01
N PHE A 157 8.02 8.13 -10.53
CA PHE A 157 9.37 8.21 -10.00
C PHE A 157 9.37 8.63 -8.53
N SER A 158 10.21 7.97 -7.71
CA SER A 158 10.34 8.22 -6.28
C SER A 158 11.79 8.02 -5.82
N ASP A 159 12.23 8.77 -4.81
CA ASP A 159 13.40 8.45 -3.97
C ASP A 159 12.90 8.15 -2.54
N ASP A 160 12.00 7.17 -2.42
CA ASP A 160 11.34 6.84 -1.16
C ASP A 160 12.31 6.43 -0.06
N GLY A 161 12.00 6.86 1.17
CA GLY A 161 12.81 6.64 2.36
C GLY A 161 14.04 7.56 2.48
N LYS A 162 14.35 8.39 1.46
CA LYS A 162 15.48 9.36 1.50
C LYS A 162 15.03 10.78 1.16
N GLY A 163 14.10 10.92 0.23
CA GLY A 163 13.63 12.20 -0.27
C GLY A 163 14.70 13.00 -1.02
N VAL A 164 14.29 13.84 -1.97
CA VAL A 164 15.19 14.75 -2.68
C VAL A 164 15.37 16.02 -1.88
N GLN A 165 16.57 16.23 -1.32
CA GLN A 165 16.87 17.34 -0.41
C GLN A 165 17.10 18.65 -1.16
N ASP A 166 17.76 18.60 -2.32
CA ASP A 166 18.13 19.76 -3.11
C ASP A 166 16.98 20.30 -3.96
N ARG A 167 16.66 21.60 -3.85
CA ARG A 167 15.56 22.25 -4.56
C ARG A 167 15.73 22.20 -6.08
N ASP A 168 16.96 22.44 -6.58
CA ASP A 168 17.21 22.48 -8.02
C ASP A 168 17.18 21.07 -8.62
N MET A 169 17.60 20.05 -7.87
CA MET A 169 17.46 18.66 -8.25
C MET A 169 15.99 18.28 -8.38
N MET A 170 15.16 18.58 -7.37
CA MET A 170 13.72 18.31 -7.40
C MET A 170 13.04 19.05 -8.56
N ARG A 171 13.41 20.31 -8.81
CA ARG A 171 12.91 21.10 -9.94
C ARG A 171 13.22 20.42 -11.28
N ARG A 172 14.46 19.96 -11.47
CA ARG A 172 14.87 19.24 -12.70
C ARG A 172 14.11 17.93 -12.84
N ALA A 173 13.96 17.17 -11.76
CA ALA A 173 13.20 15.93 -11.75
C ALA A 173 11.72 16.17 -12.13
N MET A 174 11.08 17.20 -11.59
CA MET A 174 9.70 17.57 -11.92
C MET A 174 9.54 17.97 -13.38
N LEU A 175 10.46 18.75 -13.95
CA LEU A 175 10.42 19.14 -15.37
C LEU A 175 10.53 17.90 -16.27
N GLU A 176 11.41 16.98 -15.92
CA GLU A 176 11.64 15.77 -16.69
C GLU A 176 10.45 14.79 -16.56
N ALA A 177 9.95 14.54 -15.35
CA ALA A 177 8.77 13.72 -15.13
C ALA A 177 7.55 14.28 -15.89
N LYS A 178 7.34 15.61 -15.88
CA LYS A 178 6.28 16.26 -16.66
C LYS A 178 6.44 16.02 -18.17
N ARG A 179 7.66 16.16 -18.71
CA ARG A 179 7.96 15.90 -20.12
C ARG A 179 7.59 14.47 -20.51
N LEU A 180 7.83 13.52 -19.61
CA LEU A 180 7.55 12.09 -19.78
C LEU A 180 6.09 11.71 -19.48
N GLY A 181 5.25 12.65 -19.03
CA GLY A 181 3.88 12.37 -18.61
C GLY A 181 3.78 11.54 -17.33
N LYS A 182 4.79 11.59 -16.46
CA LYS A 182 4.89 10.85 -15.20
C LYS A 182 4.71 11.77 -13.99
N LEU A 183 4.42 11.15 -12.85
CA LEU A 183 4.34 11.79 -11.54
C LEU A 183 5.69 11.75 -10.84
N ILE A 184 5.92 12.74 -9.99
CA ILE A 184 6.85 12.61 -8.86
C ILE A 184 6.04 12.16 -7.64
N VAL A 185 6.47 11.07 -7.02
CA VAL A 185 5.88 10.48 -5.81
C VAL A 185 6.91 10.67 -4.69
N ALA A 186 6.61 11.51 -3.72
CA ALA A 186 7.63 12.06 -2.85
C ALA A 186 7.48 11.63 -1.39
N HIS A 187 8.49 10.93 -0.88
CA HIS A 187 8.77 10.86 0.55
C HIS A 187 9.31 12.21 1.00
N CYS A 188 8.51 12.93 1.80
CA CYS A 188 8.83 14.29 2.21
C CYS A 188 9.48 14.29 3.59
N GLU A 189 10.80 14.34 3.62
CA GLU A 189 11.58 14.41 4.86
C GLU A 189 12.80 15.33 4.67
N ASP A 190 12.94 16.32 5.56
CA ASP A 190 14.13 17.17 5.66
C ASP A 190 15.12 16.49 6.62
N ASN A 191 16.14 15.86 6.05
CA ASN A 191 17.14 15.09 6.79
C ASN A 191 17.96 15.96 7.78
N SER A 192 18.05 17.27 7.55
CA SER A 192 18.76 18.20 8.44
C SER A 192 18.04 18.41 9.77
N LEU A 193 16.72 18.12 9.81
CA LEU A 193 15.87 18.31 10.98
C LEU A 193 15.70 17.03 11.81
N LEU A 194 16.16 15.88 11.34
CA LEU A 194 15.97 14.59 12.03
C LEU A 194 16.75 14.50 13.35
N ARG A 195 17.95 15.05 13.40
CA ARG A 195 18.80 15.09 14.62
C ARG A 195 18.99 13.73 15.31
N GLY A 196 18.94 12.65 14.53
CA GLY A 196 18.99 11.27 15.02
C GLY A 196 17.73 10.83 15.76
N GLY A 197 16.60 11.51 15.53
CA GLY A 197 15.26 11.14 16.00
C GLY A 197 14.77 9.85 15.34
N TYR A 198 13.83 9.19 15.99
CA TYR A 198 13.28 7.91 15.53
C TYR A 198 11.82 7.69 15.90
N ILE A 199 11.21 8.62 16.64
CA ILE A 199 9.78 8.74 16.93
C ILE A 199 9.39 10.22 16.85
N HIS A 200 8.12 10.56 16.99
CA HIS A 200 7.67 11.95 17.03
C HIS A 200 8.27 12.73 18.22
N ASP A 201 8.66 14.00 18.01
CA ASP A 201 9.03 14.93 19.08
C ASP A 201 7.78 15.41 19.85
N GLY A 202 7.12 14.45 20.47
CA GLY A 202 5.87 14.61 21.22
C GLY A 202 6.02 14.40 22.72
N ALA A 203 4.87 14.23 23.38
CA ALA A 203 4.81 14.01 24.80
C ALA A 203 5.50 12.72 25.23
N TYR A 204 5.34 11.66 24.45
CA TYR A 204 5.97 10.37 24.75
C TYR A 204 7.51 10.46 24.70
N ALA A 205 8.08 11.04 23.64
CA ALA A 205 9.53 11.18 23.48
C ALA A 205 10.14 11.97 24.65
N ARG A 206 9.54 13.12 25.01
CA ARG A 206 10.01 13.94 26.12
C ARG A 206 9.88 13.23 27.47
N GLY A 207 8.78 12.52 27.69
CA GLY A 207 8.52 11.81 28.95
C GLY A 207 9.42 10.60 29.20
N HIS A 208 9.91 9.96 28.14
CA HIS A 208 10.74 8.73 28.19
C HIS A 208 12.19 8.95 27.77
N GLY A 209 12.60 10.19 27.46
CA GLY A 209 14.00 10.51 27.11
C GLY A 209 14.42 10.05 25.71
N HIS A 210 13.48 9.91 24.78
CA HIS A 210 13.76 9.55 23.39
C HIS A 210 14.06 10.78 22.51
N ARG A 211 14.79 10.56 21.41
CA ARG A 211 15.04 11.57 20.39
C ARG A 211 13.85 11.65 19.43
N GLY A 212 13.31 12.86 19.31
CA GLY A 212 12.13 13.10 18.48
C GLY A 212 12.47 13.59 17.08
N ILE A 213 11.56 13.31 16.13
CA ILE A 213 11.50 13.87 14.79
C ILE A 213 10.40 14.94 14.80
N CYS A 214 10.78 16.20 14.54
CA CYS A 214 9.82 17.31 14.53
C CYS A 214 8.89 17.26 13.31
N SER A 215 7.71 17.88 13.41
CA SER A 215 6.74 17.95 12.31
C SER A 215 7.27 18.74 11.11
N GLU A 216 8.15 19.71 11.34
CA GLU A 216 8.82 20.51 10.31
C GLU A 216 9.60 19.65 9.32
N SER A 217 10.11 18.49 9.74
CA SER A 217 10.84 17.60 8.84
C SER A 217 9.97 17.08 7.69
N GLU A 218 8.66 16.97 7.87
CA GLU A 218 7.71 16.54 6.85
C GLU A 218 7.13 17.71 6.05
N TRP A 219 6.53 18.70 6.74
CA TRP A 219 5.76 19.72 6.02
C TRP A 219 6.63 20.77 5.29
N ARG A 220 7.89 21.00 5.69
CA ARG A 220 8.77 21.95 4.97
C ARG A 220 9.14 21.48 3.57
N PRO A 221 9.58 20.23 3.35
CA PRO A 221 9.74 19.71 1.98
C PRO A 221 8.45 19.77 1.17
N ILE A 222 7.30 19.45 1.76
CA ILE A 222 5.99 19.57 1.08
C ILE A 222 5.78 21.03 0.62
N GLN A 223 5.98 22.01 1.49
CA GLN A 223 5.83 23.42 1.14
C GLN A 223 6.74 23.82 -0.02
N ARG A 224 8.04 23.45 0.04
CA ARG A 224 9.03 23.68 -1.02
C ARG A 224 8.56 23.06 -2.35
N ASP A 225 8.11 21.83 -2.32
CA ASP A 225 7.76 21.10 -3.52
C ASP A 225 6.44 21.58 -4.13
N LEU A 226 5.48 22.04 -3.33
CA LEU A 226 4.28 22.69 -3.84
C LEU A 226 4.57 24.02 -4.57
N GLU A 227 5.61 24.78 -4.15
CA GLU A 227 6.10 25.92 -4.91
C GLU A 227 6.67 25.48 -6.28
N LEU A 228 7.42 24.37 -6.31
CA LEU A 228 7.95 23.80 -7.55
C LEU A 228 6.84 23.22 -8.44
N VAL A 229 5.81 22.63 -7.88
CA VAL A 229 4.61 22.18 -8.64
C VAL A 229 3.97 23.39 -9.32
N ARG A 230 3.82 24.51 -8.62
CA ARG A 230 3.28 25.75 -9.20
C ARG A 230 4.14 26.28 -10.34
N GLU A 231 5.47 26.21 -10.19
CA GLU A 231 6.45 26.66 -11.19
C GLU A 231 6.47 25.74 -12.41
N THR A 232 6.52 24.41 -12.19
CA THR A 232 6.75 23.44 -13.27
C THR A 232 5.46 22.91 -13.88
N GLY A 233 4.36 22.88 -13.12
CA GLY A 233 3.10 22.20 -13.49
C GLY A 233 3.22 20.68 -13.55
N CYS A 234 4.22 20.08 -12.88
CA CYS A 234 4.37 18.63 -12.77
C CYS A 234 3.23 18.03 -11.94
N GLY A 235 2.79 16.81 -12.29
CA GLY A 235 1.96 16.02 -11.40
C GLY A 235 2.77 15.54 -10.19
N TYR A 236 2.26 15.79 -8.99
CA TYR A 236 2.95 15.51 -7.74
C TYR A 236 2.07 14.74 -6.77
N HIS A 237 2.61 13.70 -6.16
CA HIS A 237 1.93 12.91 -5.15
C HIS A 237 2.76 12.87 -3.87
N VAL A 238 2.13 13.23 -2.74
CA VAL A 238 2.78 13.28 -1.43
C VAL A 238 2.51 11.97 -0.70
N CYS A 239 3.56 11.21 -0.42
CA CYS A 239 3.46 9.95 0.31
C CYS A 239 3.08 10.16 1.77
N HIS A 240 2.36 9.19 2.33
CA HIS A 240 2.15 8.90 3.77
C HIS A 240 2.16 10.14 4.69
N ILE A 241 1.39 11.21 4.36
CA ILE A 241 1.35 12.41 5.21
C ILE A 241 0.87 12.08 6.63
N SER A 242 1.50 12.69 7.62
CA SER A 242 1.24 12.43 9.03
C SER A 242 0.96 13.67 9.86
N THR A 243 1.16 14.89 9.33
CA THR A 243 1.04 16.15 10.09
C THR A 243 -0.14 17.01 9.63
N LYS A 244 -0.74 17.76 10.55
CA LYS A 244 -1.82 18.72 10.28
C LYS A 244 -1.39 19.84 9.34
N GLU A 245 -0.12 20.26 9.41
CA GLU A 245 0.43 21.26 8.53
C GLU A 245 0.48 20.75 7.10
N SER A 246 0.85 19.48 6.87
CA SER A 246 0.81 18.84 5.56
C SER A 246 -0.60 18.84 4.98
N VAL A 247 -1.61 18.47 5.78
CA VAL A 247 -3.03 18.53 5.37
C VAL A 247 -3.40 19.96 4.96
N ALA A 248 -3.05 20.96 5.76
CA ALA A 248 -3.38 22.37 5.46
C ALA A 248 -2.70 22.88 4.19
N LEU A 249 -1.42 22.52 3.95
CA LEU A 249 -0.67 22.90 2.75
C LEU A 249 -1.28 22.27 1.50
N ILE A 250 -1.59 20.98 1.54
CA ILE A 250 -2.17 20.25 0.40
C ILE A 250 -3.58 20.75 0.10
N ARG A 251 -4.41 20.97 1.12
CA ARG A 251 -5.75 21.56 0.96
C ARG A 251 -5.71 22.89 0.22
N ARG A 252 -4.77 23.77 0.60
CA ARG A 252 -4.55 25.05 -0.07
C ARG A 252 -4.09 24.87 -1.52
N ALA A 253 -3.11 23.98 -1.75
CA ALA A 253 -2.59 23.72 -3.09
C ALA A 253 -3.68 23.20 -4.05
N LYS A 254 -4.57 22.32 -3.56
CA LYS A 254 -5.73 21.84 -4.33
C LYS A 254 -6.74 22.95 -4.63
N ALA A 255 -7.02 23.81 -3.66
CA ALA A 255 -7.90 24.96 -3.85
C ALA A 255 -7.33 25.96 -4.88
N GLU A 256 -6.01 26.06 -5.03
CA GLU A 256 -5.31 26.82 -6.09
C GLU A 256 -5.31 26.10 -7.45
N GLY A 257 -5.82 24.86 -7.53
CA GLY A 257 -5.86 24.07 -8.77
C GLY A 257 -4.55 23.40 -9.14
N LEU A 258 -3.60 23.25 -8.22
CA LEU A 258 -2.37 22.53 -8.47
C LEU A 258 -2.62 21.05 -8.70
N ASN A 259 -1.82 20.42 -9.58
CA ASN A 259 -1.90 18.97 -9.87
C ASN A 259 -1.22 18.17 -8.77
N VAL A 260 -1.83 18.17 -7.58
CA VAL A 260 -1.32 17.49 -6.39
C VAL A 260 -2.35 16.51 -5.82
N THR A 261 -1.86 15.36 -5.36
CA THR A 261 -2.60 14.38 -4.55
C THR A 261 -1.74 13.93 -3.38
N CYS A 262 -2.35 13.31 -2.39
CA CYS A 262 -1.64 12.72 -1.25
C CYS A 262 -2.31 11.44 -0.75
N GLU A 263 -1.55 10.70 0.04
CA GLU A 263 -1.99 9.53 0.76
C GLU A 263 -1.64 9.61 2.24
N THR A 264 -2.34 8.82 3.05
CA THR A 264 -1.99 8.58 4.46
C THR A 264 -2.18 7.10 4.78
N GLY A 265 -1.59 6.62 5.88
CA GLY A 265 -1.68 5.21 6.28
C GLY A 265 -2.77 4.95 7.32
N PRO A 266 -3.30 3.70 7.41
CA PRO A 266 -4.26 3.31 8.44
C PRO A 266 -3.73 3.57 9.86
N HIS A 267 -2.42 3.42 10.07
CA HIS A 267 -1.77 3.64 11.36
C HIS A 267 -1.78 5.10 11.79
N TYR A 268 -1.68 6.08 10.88
CA TYR A 268 -1.80 7.51 11.19
C TYR A 268 -3.24 7.94 11.46
N LEU A 269 -4.22 7.23 10.92
CA LEU A 269 -5.64 7.50 11.14
C LEU A 269 -6.16 6.95 12.47
N LEU A 270 -5.55 5.87 12.98
CA LEU A 270 -6.06 5.11 14.12
C LEU A 270 -5.18 5.22 15.38
N LEU A 271 -3.93 5.65 15.24
CA LEU A 271 -2.96 5.76 16.34
C LEU A 271 -2.40 7.18 16.42
N ASP A 272 -1.93 7.53 17.61
CA ASP A 272 -1.14 8.72 17.90
C ASP A 272 -0.01 8.37 18.88
N ASP A 273 0.86 9.34 19.22
CA ASP A 273 2.05 9.12 20.06
C ASP A 273 1.72 8.64 21.48
N SER A 274 0.51 8.82 21.95
CA SER A 274 0.05 8.29 23.26
C SER A 274 -0.04 6.76 23.29
N ARG A 275 -0.05 6.13 22.12
CA ARG A 275 -0.12 4.66 21.96
C ARG A 275 1.24 4.00 21.84
N LEU A 276 2.32 4.78 21.79
CA LEU A 276 3.70 4.26 21.69
C LEU A 276 4.04 3.33 22.86
N GLN A 277 4.85 2.34 22.57
CA GLN A 277 5.41 1.38 23.52
C GLN A 277 6.89 1.17 23.22
N GLU A 278 7.66 0.64 24.18
CA GLU A 278 9.08 0.31 24.03
C GLU A 278 9.31 -0.92 23.14
N ASP A 279 8.64 -0.95 21.99
CA ASP A 279 8.59 -2.07 21.07
C ASP A 279 8.74 -1.58 19.61
N GLY A 280 9.57 -2.27 18.84
CA GLY A 280 9.83 -1.94 17.44
C GLY A 280 8.57 -1.96 16.56
N ARG A 281 7.47 -2.61 16.96
CA ARG A 281 6.18 -2.59 16.27
C ARG A 281 5.58 -1.18 16.16
N PHE A 282 6.00 -0.24 16.98
CA PHE A 282 5.56 1.15 16.97
C PHE A 282 6.53 2.10 16.26
N LYS A 283 7.56 1.56 15.60
CA LYS A 283 8.55 2.36 14.87
C LYS A 283 8.33 2.29 13.37
N MET A 284 7.92 3.41 12.79
CA MET A 284 7.75 3.65 11.35
C MET A 284 8.20 5.07 11.02
N ASN A 285 8.33 5.39 9.74
CA ASN A 285 8.67 6.73 9.25
C ASN A 285 7.78 7.12 8.05
N PRO A 286 7.00 8.20 8.17
CA PRO A 286 6.86 9.15 9.30
C PRO A 286 6.47 8.49 10.62
N PRO A 287 6.85 9.09 11.78
CA PRO A 287 6.44 8.56 13.08
C PRO A 287 4.96 8.86 13.37
N LEU A 288 4.35 8.07 14.26
CA LEU A 288 3.04 8.40 14.83
C LEU A 288 3.11 9.77 15.51
N ARG A 289 2.29 10.73 15.05
CA ARG A 289 2.25 12.09 15.55
C ARG A 289 1.29 12.22 16.73
N ASP A 290 1.02 13.45 17.16
CA ASP A 290 0.09 13.70 18.26
C ASP A 290 -1.38 13.55 17.82
N LYS A 291 -2.28 13.63 18.81
CA LYS A 291 -3.72 13.52 18.59
C LYS A 291 -4.26 14.57 17.61
N SER A 292 -3.73 15.81 17.65
CA SER A 292 -4.22 16.89 16.78
C SER A 292 -3.84 16.66 15.31
N ASP A 293 -2.71 16.03 15.06
CA ASP A 293 -2.32 15.59 13.71
C ASP A 293 -3.26 14.51 13.18
N ARG A 294 -3.54 13.48 14.01
CA ARG A 294 -4.49 12.42 13.65
C ARG A 294 -5.90 12.99 13.35
N GLU A 295 -6.39 13.91 14.17
CA GLU A 295 -7.69 14.55 13.96
C GLU A 295 -7.73 15.31 12.63
N ALA A 296 -6.67 16.05 12.29
CA ALA A 296 -6.56 16.75 11.01
C ALA A 296 -6.51 15.79 9.79
N LEU A 297 -5.87 14.62 9.94
CA LEU A 297 -5.91 13.58 8.90
C LEU A 297 -7.33 13.04 8.69
N LEU A 298 -8.08 12.77 9.76
CA LEU A 298 -9.48 12.34 9.68
C LEU A 298 -10.37 13.40 9.02
N GLU A 299 -10.18 14.67 9.35
CA GLU A 299 -10.86 15.79 8.66
C GLU A 299 -10.49 15.83 7.17
N GLY A 300 -9.20 15.68 6.85
CA GLY A 300 -8.71 15.64 5.45
C GLY A 300 -9.25 14.46 4.65
N LEU A 301 -9.54 13.33 5.31
CA LEU A 301 -10.24 12.20 4.70
C LEU A 301 -11.69 12.55 4.35
N ALA A 302 -12.38 13.20 5.29
CA ALA A 302 -13.80 13.52 5.16
C ALA A 302 -14.05 14.61 4.10
N ASP A 303 -13.20 15.64 4.05
CA ASP A 303 -13.37 16.79 3.15
C ASP A 303 -12.75 16.58 1.75
N GLY A 304 -12.07 15.44 1.49
CA GLY A 304 -11.48 15.10 0.21
C GLY A 304 -10.07 15.69 -0.01
N THR A 305 -9.46 16.28 1.00
CA THR A 305 -8.06 16.73 0.94
C THR A 305 -7.11 15.56 0.75
N ILE A 306 -7.34 14.45 1.46
CA ILE A 306 -6.59 13.20 1.29
C ILE A 306 -7.28 12.37 0.22
N ASP A 307 -6.54 12.00 -0.83
CA ASP A 307 -7.07 11.33 -2.01
C ASP A 307 -7.18 9.83 -1.84
N MET A 308 -6.21 9.20 -1.16
CA MET A 308 -6.14 7.76 -1.03
C MET A 308 -5.52 7.32 0.29
N ILE A 309 -5.73 6.06 0.62
CA ILE A 309 -5.08 5.38 1.74
C ILE A 309 -4.12 4.36 1.15
N ALA A 310 -2.85 4.45 1.56
CA ALA A 310 -1.83 3.47 1.25
C ALA A 310 -1.25 2.91 2.55
N THR A 311 -0.80 1.67 2.52
CA THR A 311 -0.40 0.99 3.75
C THR A 311 1.00 1.35 4.22
N ASP A 312 1.86 1.79 3.32
CA ASP A 312 3.31 1.83 3.54
C ASP A 312 3.79 0.48 4.12
N HIS A 313 3.33 -0.62 3.49
CA HIS A 313 3.71 -1.96 3.89
C HIS A 313 5.22 -2.12 3.76
N ALA A 314 5.93 -2.04 4.89
CA ALA A 314 7.39 -2.00 4.96
C ALA A 314 7.94 -3.13 5.86
N PRO A 315 7.93 -4.38 5.37
CA PRO A 315 8.34 -5.55 6.14
C PRO A 315 9.83 -5.53 6.48
N HIS A 316 10.13 -6.02 7.67
CA HIS A 316 11.47 -6.26 8.20
C HIS A 316 11.53 -7.60 8.91
N SER A 317 12.73 -8.16 9.04
CA SER A 317 12.94 -9.41 9.76
C SER A 317 12.64 -9.26 11.26
N ALA A 318 12.34 -10.38 11.92
CA ALA A 318 12.10 -10.40 13.35
C ALA A 318 13.30 -9.84 14.14
N GLU A 319 14.54 -10.12 13.68
CA GLU A 319 15.76 -9.58 14.29
C GLU A 319 15.81 -8.06 14.18
N GLU A 320 15.50 -7.48 13.02
CA GLU A 320 15.52 -6.03 12.80
C GLU A 320 14.43 -5.31 13.62
N LYS A 321 13.30 -5.96 13.89
CA LYS A 321 12.18 -5.40 14.67
C LYS A 321 12.22 -5.74 16.16
N GLY A 322 13.02 -6.72 16.57
CA GLY A 322 13.15 -7.18 17.95
C GLY A 322 14.14 -6.36 18.82
N ARG A 323 14.61 -5.19 18.37
CA ARG A 323 15.65 -4.38 19.03
C ARG A 323 15.10 -3.23 19.88
N GLY A 324 13.81 -3.29 20.26
CA GLY A 324 13.12 -2.22 20.99
C GLY A 324 12.83 -1.01 20.11
N LEU A 325 12.23 0.03 20.69
CA LEU A 325 11.78 1.20 19.95
C LEU A 325 12.94 1.97 19.27
N GLU A 326 14.04 2.19 19.98
CA GLU A 326 15.16 2.99 19.45
C GLU A 326 15.93 2.30 18.32
N LYS A 327 16.25 0.99 18.48
CA LYS A 327 17.21 0.31 17.60
C LYS A 327 16.59 -0.52 16.49
N SER A 328 15.27 -0.71 16.51
CA SER A 328 14.56 -1.42 15.45
C SER A 328 14.58 -0.63 14.14
N ALA A 329 14.48 -1.33 13.01
CA ALA A 329 14.27 -0.71 11.72
C ALA A 329 12.91 0.01 11.66
N MET A 330 12.81 1.10 10.88
CA MET A 330 11.57 1.82 10.60
C MET A 330 10.74 1.07 9.56
N GLY A 331 9.48 0.85 9.84
CA GLY A 331 8.51 0.18 8.97
C GLY A 331 7.68 -0.86 9.70
N ILE A 332 6.45 -1.01 9.24
CA ILE A 332 5.45 -1.98 9.73
C ILE A 332 4.79 -2.67 8.56
N VAL A 333 4.09 -3.78 8.81
CA VAL A 333 3.25 -4.41 7.78
C VAL A 333 1.80 -3.93 7.89
N GLY A 334 1.12 -3.73 6.76
CA GLY A 334 -0.21 -3.14 6.73
C GLY A 334 -1.21 -3.77 5.75
N LEU A 335 -0.76 -4.43 4.67
CA LEU A 335 -1.62 -4.93 3.59
C LEU A 335 -2.77 -5.82 4.10
N GLU A 336 -2.49 -6.76 5.00
CA GLU A 336 -3.45 -7.76 5.48
C GLU A 336 -4.40 -7.22 6.56
N THR A 337 -4.16 -5.99 7.05
CA THR A 337 -4.94 -5.41 8.14
C THR A 337 -5.66 -4.12 7.77
N ALA A 338 -5.30 -3.49 6.65
CA ALA A 338 -5.81 -2.16 6.28
C ALA A 338 -7.34 -2.12 6.18
N PHE A 339 -7.95 -2.96 5.34
CA PHE A 339 -9.40 -2.94 5.16
C PHE A 339 -10.16 -3.26 6.45
N PRO A 340 -9.90 -4.35 7.19
CA PRO A 340 -10.64 -4.65 8.42
C PRO A 340 -10.49 -3.57 9.49
N LEU A 341 -9.33 -2.93 9.61
CA LEU A 341 -9.13 -1.79 10.51
C LEU A 341 -9.98 -0.57 10.09
N LEU A 342 -9.89 -0.17 8.83
CA LEU A 342 -10.63 0.97 8.29
C LEU A 342 -12.14 0.75 8.35
N TYR A 343 -12.60 -0.45 7.98
CA TYR A 343 -14.00 -0.81 8.08
C TYR A 343 -14.51 -0.73 9.53
N THR A 344 -13.79 -1.37 10.46
CA THR A 344 -14.21 -1.44 11.87
C THR A 344 -14.20 -0.07 12.54
N TYR A 345 -13.16 0.72 12.32
CA TYR A 345 -12.93 1.93 13.14
C TYR A 345 -13.30 3.23 12.44
N LEU A 346 -13.53 3.22 11.12
CA LEU A 346 -13.95 4.42 10.39
C LEU A 346 -15.31 4.27 9.71
N VAL A 347 -15.59 3.14 9.05
CA VAL A 347 -16.88 2.96 8.33
C VAL A 347 -18.01 2.63 9.29
N LYS A 348 -17.84 1.63 10.16
CA LYS A 348 -18.91 1.22 11.10
C LYS A 348 -19.36 2.35 12.04
N PRO A 349 -18.46 3.15 12.62
CA PRO A 349 -18.86 4.30 13.44
C PRO A 349 -19.35 5.51 12.62
N GLY A 350 -19.30 5.45 11.28
CA GLY A 350 -19.79 6.51 10.39
C GLY A 350 -18.85 7.71 10.25
N VAL A 351 -17.54 7.53 10.51
CA VAL A 351 -16.53 8.57 10.24
C VAL A 351 -16.40 8.84 8.73
N ILE A 352 -16.41 7.75 7.93
CA ILE A 352 -16.54 7.79 6.48
C ILE A 352 -17.57 6.76 6.03
N SER A 353 -18.13 6.93 4.83
CA SER A 353 -19.00 5.91 4.22
C SER A 353 -18.18 4.79 3.56
N MET A 354 -18.84 3.67 3.22
CA MET A 354 -18.21 2.60 2.45
C MET A 354 -17.82 3.09 1.04
N GLU A 355 -18.66 3.93 0.43
CA GLU A 355 -18.38 4.54 -0.87
C GLU A 355 -17.09 5.36 -0.81
N ARG A 356 -16.90 6.16 0.27
CA ARG A 356 -15.67 6.92 0.47
C ARG A 356 -14.48 6.00 0.66
N LEU A 357 -14.63 4.90 1.40
CA LEU A 357 -13.55 3.92 1.56
C LEU A 357 -13.16 3.28 0.21
N MET A 358 -14.13 2.96 -0.65
CA MET A 358 -13.84 2.43 -2.00
C MET A 358 -13.17 3.47 -2.88
N GLU A 359 -13.60 4.72 -2.82
CA GLU A 359 -12.91 5.83 -3.51
C GLU A 359 -11.42 5.91 -3.10
N LEU A 360 -11.14 5.79 -1.79
CA LEU A 360 -9.78 5.89 -1.21
C LEU A 360 -8.90 4.69 -1.53
N LEU A 361 -9.47 3.48 -1.63
CA LEU A 361 -8.71 2.22 -1.82
C LEU A 361 -8.71 1.73 -3.27
N HIS A 362 -9.56 2.27 -4.15
CA HIS A 362 -9.69 1.78 -5.53
C HIS A 362 -9.76 2.91 -6.54
N ASP A 363 -10.81 3.76 -6.51
CA ASP A 363 -11.08 4.67 -7.63
C ASP A 363 -10.03 5.77 -7.77
N ALA A 364 -9.62 6.40 -6.67
CA ALA A 364 -8.63 7.48 -6.68
C ALA A 364 -7.22 6.97 -7.02
N PRO A 365 -6.72 5.85 -6.43
CA PRO A 365 -5.49 5.21 -6.89
C PRO A 365 -5.50 4.89 -8.38
N CYS A 366 -6.55 4.24 -8.89
CA CYS A 366 -6.67 3.90 -10.30
C CYS A 366 -6.60 5.13 -11.19
N ARG A 367 -7.37 6.17 -10.86
CA ARG A 367 -7.41 7.43 -11.62
C ARG A 367 -6.06 8.16 -11.60
N ARG A 368 -5.41 8.24 -10.45
CA ARG A 368 -4.16 9.01 -10.29
C ARG A 368 -2.97 8.36 -10.99
N PHE A 369 -2.86 7.05 -10.88
CA PHE A 369 -1.73 6.28 -11.40
C PHE A 369 -2.02 5.62 -12.75
N ASN A 370 -3.18 5.96 -13.37
CA ASN A 370 -3.61 5.40 -14.64
C ASN A 370 -3.65 3.86 -14.64
N ILE A 371 -4.13 3.30 -13.53
CA ILE A 371 -4.32 1.85 -13.37
C ILE A 371 -5.74 1.52 -13.86
N PRO A 372 -5.93 0.48 -14.69
CA PRO A 372 -7.27 0.06 -15.07
C PRO A 372 -8.15 -0.26 -13.86
N THR A 373 -9.42 0.17 -13.88
CA THR A 373 -10.37 -0.09 -12.78
C THR A 373 -10.89 -1.53 -12.74
N ASP A 374 -10.64 -2.31 -13.77
CA ASP A 374 -11.03 -3.72 -13.88
C ASP A 374 -9.90 -4.68 -13.48
N THR A 375 -9.08 -4.29 -12.51
CA THR A 375 -7.96 -5.11 -11.99
C THR A 375 -8.44 -6.41 -11.37
N GLY A 376 -9.70 -6.49 -10.94
CA GLY A 376 -10.30 -7.64 -10.28
C GLY A 376 -11.27 -7.24 -9.18
N PHE A 377 -11.60 -8.20 -8.33
CA PHE A 377 -12.51 -7.99 -7.20
C PHE A 377 -12.07 -8.79 -5.98
N THR A 378 -12.62 -8.44 -4.83
CA THR A 378 -12.40 -9.16 -3.58
C THR A 378 -13.70 -9.45 -2.86
N VAL A 379 -13.74 -10.54 -2.11
CA VAL A 379 -14.92 -11.01 -1.37
C VAL A 379 -14.64 -10.96 0.12
N PHE A 380 -15.51 -10.30 0.85
CA PHE A 380 -15.42 -10.18 2.30
C PHE A 380 -16.65 -10.73 3.01
N ASP A 381 -16.47 -11.36 4.17
CA ASP A 381 -17.51 -11.48 5.19
C ASP A 381 -17.37 -10.28 6.14
N LEU A 382 -18.25 -9.30 5.98
CA LEU A 382 -18.24 -8.09 6.80
C LEU A 382 -18.75 -8.32 8.24
N ASN A 383 -19.32 -9.50 8.52
CA ASN A 383 -19.83 -9.88 9.85
C ASN A 383 -18.81 -10.69 10.65
N ASP A 384 -17.82 -11.31 10.00
CA ASP A 384 -16.79 -12.09 10.70
C ASP A 384 -15.89 -11.16 11.52
N SER A 385 -15.88 -11.41 12.84
CA SER A 385 -15.08 -10.67 13.83
C SER A 385 -13.92 -11.54 14.29
N TYR A 386 -12.72 -10.95 14.35
CA TYR A 386 -11.52 -11.66 14.78
C TYR A 386 -10.51 -10.70 15.40
N ARG A 387 -9.49 -11.28 16.03
CA ARG A 387 -8.34 -10.54 16.54
C ARG A 387 -7.20 -10.59 15.53
N VAL A 388 -6.57 -9.46 15.31
CA VAL A 388 -5.36 -9.38 14.47
C VAL A 388 -4.26 -10.22 15.13
N ASP A 389 -3.86 -11.29 14.44
CA ASP A 389 -2.74 -12.12 14.84
C ASP A 389 -1.69 -12.15 13.71
N PRO A 390 -0.48 -11.64 13.96
CA PRO A 390 0.60 -11.71 12.96
C PRO A 390 0.98 -13.13 12.53
N ALA A 391 0.62 -14.17 13.29
CA ALA A 391 0.83 -15.55 12.88
C ALA A 391 0.04 -15.94 11.63
N ASP A 392 -1.10 -15.28 11.39
CA ASP A 392 -1.96 -15.50 10.21
C ASP A 392 -1.46 -14.78 8.95
N PHE A 393 -0.50 -13.88 9.05
CA PHE A 393 -0.02 -13.09 7.91
C PHE A 393 0.76 -13.96 6.92
N LEU A 394 0.57 -13.69 5.62
CA LEU A 394 1.35 -14.28 4.54
C LEU A 394 2.64 -13.51 4.27
N SER A 395 2.68 -12.21 4.59
CA SER A 395 3.92 -11.44 4.60
C SER A 395 4.97 -12.11 5.47
N MET A 396 6.24 -12.04 5.06
CA MET A 396 7.36 -12.48 5.89
C MET A 396 7.54 -11.59 7.11
N GLY A 397 7.28 -10.28 6.96
CA GLY A 397 7.24 -9.33 8.08
C GLY A 397 6.03 -9.57 8.97
N LYS A 398 6.22 -9.41 10.30
CA LYS A 398 5.15 -9.64 11.30
C LYS A 398 4.94 -8.44 12.23
N ALA A 399 5.67 -7.35 12.03
CA ALA A 399 5.62 -6.20 12.94
C ALA A 399 4.44 -5.30 12.61
N THR A 400 3.43 -5.26 13.48
CA THR A 400 2.28 -4.36 13.40
C THR A 400 1.88 -3.88 14.80
N PRO A 401 1.55 -2.59 14.99
CA PRO A 401 1.05 -2.07 16.26
C PRO A 401 -0.37 -2.54 16.58
N PHE A 402 -1.07 -3.18 15.63
CA PHE A 402 -2.46 -3.61 15.75
C PHE A 402 -2.64 -5.03 16.29
N THR A 403 -1.57 -5.70 16.69
CA THR A 403 -1.66 -7.06 17.27
C THR A 403 -2.68 -7.12 18.41
N GLY A 404 -3.62 -8.06 18.32
CA GLY A 404 -4.68 -8.28 19.32
C GLY A 404 -5.87 -7.33 19.20
N TRP A 405 -5.88 -6.39 18.24
CA TRP A 405 -7.05 -5.55 17.99
C TRP A 405 -8.20 -6.38 17.43
N GLU A 406 -9.41 -6.12 17.92
CA GLU A 406 -10.62 -6.73 17.38
C GLU A 406 -11.06 -5.98 16.12
N VAL A 407 -11.23 -6.72 15.04
CA VAL A 407 -11.61 -6.17 13.73
C VAL A 407 -12.75 -6.98 13.12
N GLN A 408 -13.47 -6.37 12.19
CA GLN A 408 -14.49 -7.02 11.37
C GLN A 408 -14.17 -6.86 9.89
N GLY A 409 -14.71 -7.78 9.09
CA GLY A 409 -14.47 -7.78 7.67
C GLY A 409 -13.26 -8.64 7.29
N ARG A 410 -13.50 -9.95 7.19
CA ARG A 410 -12.47 -10.90 6.76
C ARG A 410 -12.49 -11.07 5.26
N CYS A 411 -11.34 -10.95 4.63
CA CYS A 411 -11.18 -11.33 3.23
C CYS A 411 -11.35 -12.84 3.08
N LEU A 412 -12.16 -13.26 2.12
CA LEU A 412 -12.42 -14.66 1.82
C LEU A 412 -11.85 -15.09 0.47
N LEU A 413 -11.74 -14.15 -0.46
CA LEU A 413 -11.22 -14.40 -1.80
C LEU A 413 -10.78 -13.12 -2.46
N THR A 414 -9.71 -13.20 -3.24
CA THR A 414 -9.29 -12.15 -4.18
C THR A 414 -9.09 -12.77 -5.55
N ALA A 415 -9.69 -12.13 -6.57
CA ALA A 415 -9.62 -12.56 -7.95
C ALA A 415 -9.18 -11.41 -8.86
N THR A 416 -8.35 -11.73 -9.85
CA THR A 416 -7.96 -10.85 -10.95
C THR A 416 -8.68 -11.24 -12.23
N GLY A 417 -8.39 -10.58 -13.36
CA GLY A 417 -8.92 -10.98 -14.68
C GLY A 417 -8.53 -12.42 -15.09
N GLU A 418 -7.50 -12.99 -14.46
CA GLU A 418 -7.06 -14.38 -14.70
C GLU A 418 -7.74 -15.40 -13.78
N GLY A 419 -8.57 -14.96 -12.84
CA GLY A 419 -9.28 -15.78 -11.89
C GLY A 419 -8.87 -15.52 -10.43
N ALA A 420 -9.27 -16.43 -9.53
CA ALA A 420 -8.88 -16.35 -8.13
C ALA A 420 -7.36 -16.49 -7.99
N VAL A 421 -6.77 -15.63 -7.14
CA VAL A 421 -5.33 -15.64 -6.83
C VAL A 421 -5.07 -16.03 -5.38
N TRP A 422 -6.05 -15.79 -4.51
CA TRP A 422 -6.05 -16.21 -3.11
C TRP A 422 -7.46 -16.51 -2.63
N CYS A 423 -7.64 -17.51 -1.73
CA CYS A 423 -8.90 -17.75 -1.04
C CYS A 423 -8.71 -18.43 0.32
N ASP A 424 -9.63 -18.14 1.25
CA ASP A 424 -9.87 -18.91 2.48
C ASP A 424 -10.96 -19.97 2.18
N GLU A 425 -10.52 -21.14 1.74
CA GLU A 425 -11.39 -22.22 1.29
C GLU A 425 -12.34 -22.70 2.37
N GLU A 426 -11.83 -22.85 3.59
CA GLU A 426 -12.63 -23.36 4.70
C GLU A 426 -13.82 -22.46 5.00
N ARG A 427 -13.62 -21.14 4.94
CA ARG A 427 -14.67 -20.16 5.23
C ARG A 427 -15.62 -19.97 4.05
N LEU A 428 -15.11 -19.98 2.81
CA LEU A 428 -15.95 -19.94 1.62
C LEU A 428 -16.96 -21.10 1.60
N LEU A 429 -16.53 -22.30 2.01
CA LEU A 429 -17.39 -23.49 2.04
C LEU A 429 -18.33 -23.53 3.24
N ARG A 430 -18.06 -22.80 4.33
CA ARG A 430 -18.97 -22.73 5.49
C ARG A 430 -20.31 -22.09 5.16
N GLY A 431 -20.38 -21.20 4.17
CA GLY A 431 -21.63 -20.57 3.69
C GLY A 431 -22.68 -21.57 3.17
N GLU A 432 -22.30 -22.83 2.87
CA GLU A 432 -23.24 -23.88 2.46
C GLU A 432 -23.85 -24.65 3.63
N ARG A 433 -23.33 -24.50 4.87
CA ARG A 433 -23.76 -25.30 6.04
C ARG A 433 -24.72 -24.55 6.96
N LEU A 434 -25.10 -23.33 6.62
CA LEU A 434 -26.10 -22.50 7.28
C LEU A 434 -27.34 -22.33 6.38
#